data_b679f86d15a4113bd7be38b4db7e6608
#
_entry.id   b679f86d15a4113bd7be38b4db7e6608
#
_cell.length_a   1.000
_cell.length_b   1.000
_cell.length_c   1.000
_cell.angle_alpha   90.00
_cell.angle_beta   90.00
_cell.angle_gamma   90.00
#
_symmetry.space_group_name_H-M   'P 1'
#
loop_
_entity.id
_entity.type
_entity.pdbx_description
1 polymer ?
#
loop_
_entity_poly.entity_id
_entity_poly.type
_entity_poly.pdbx_seq_one_letter_code
_entity_poly.pdbx_strand_id
1 'polypeptide(L)'
;MFEKMINKKRQLIKKKIIKKLSKFIKKGDVINCEFDLAKFNSILNISKNKSHFINFFIEVFLDLIGPKGTLIVPTFTYSWGKDKEKKLFDIKNSIPKVGILPSHLISLPSVSRTLDPMFSFAIMGNNKKYFTNISNNSFGKKSVYEKILLQKGKLISFGLNKFDPTFVHFVEQYFDENYSKLKYRFLKKFSGILINKKKKKQKKSFYCFVRKSKSNIVFNEKNIQINLNKNKKLNKIKILKNNIYIVNSVDFYKEGLIGLKKNKNFFCKKKGKND
;
A
#
# COMPACT_ATOMS: atom_id res chain seq x y z
N MET A 1 27.03 21.28 19.74
CA MET A 1 27.62 21.30 18.40
C MET A 1 27.18 20.08 17.56
N PHE A 2 27.36 18.86 18.02
CA PHE A 2 27.03 17.58 17.33
C PHE A 2 25.54 17.47 16.90
N GLU A 3 24.59 17.81 17.79
CA GLU A 3 23.14 17.77 17.43
C GLU A 3 22.75 18.74 16.32
N LYS A 4 23.29 19.95 16.30
CA LYS A 4 23.07 20.93 15.23
C LYS A 4 23.55 20.38 13.87
N MET A 5 24.69 19.69 13.87
CA MET A 5 25.26 19.07 12.67
C MET A 5 24.39 17.93 12.15
N ILE A 6 23.90 17.05 13.04
CA ILE A 6 22.95 15.97 12.68
C ILE A 6 21.67 16.54 12.10
N ASN A 7 21.08 17.54 12.74
CA ASN A 7 19.86 18.18 12.26
C ASN A 7 20.06 18.84 10.89
N LYS A 8 21.18 19.52 10.66
CA LYS A 8 21.53 20.10 9.35
C LYS A 8 21.63 19.02 8.25
N LYS A 9 22.32 17.91 8.54
CA LYS A 9 22.44 16.77 7.62
C LYS A 9 21.07 16.14 7.31
N ARG A 10 20.22 15.94 8.32
CA ARG A 10 18.86 15.43 8.19
C ARG A 10 18.01 16.33 7.28
N GLN A 11 18.03 17.64 7.48
CA GLN A 11 17.31 18.61 6.65
C GLN A 11 17.81 18.62 5.18
N LEU A 12 19.11 18.50 4.97
CA LEU A 12 19.67 18.41 3.63
C LEU A 12 19.18 17.15 2.89
N ILE A 13 19.16 16.01 3.57
CA ILE A 13 18.66 14.76 3.00
C ILE A 13 17.15 14.87 2.69
N LYS A 14 16.37 15.44 3.61
CA LYS A 14 14.93 15.70 3.42
C LYS A 14 14.69 16.54 2.16
N LYS A 15 15.39 17.66 2.01
CA LYS A 15 15.31 18.52 0.82
C LYS A 15 15.67 17.77 -0.47
N LYS A 16 16.73 16.94 -0.46
CA LYS A 16 17.13 16.14 -1.62
C LYS A 16 16.06 15.12 -2.02
N ILE A 17 15.42 14.44 -1.05
CA ILE A 17 14.35 13.48 -1.31
C ILE A 17 13.13 14.21 -1.89
N ILE A 18 12.69 15.29 -1.25
CA ILE A 18 11.55 16.09 -1.71
C ILE A 18 11.80 16.62 -3.12
N LYS A 19 12.97 17.18 -3.42
CA LYS A 19 13.33 17.69 -4.76
C LYS A 19 13.19 16.60 -5.83
N LYS A 20 13.59 15.35 -5.56
CA LYS A 20 13.47 14.25 -6.52
C LYS A 20 12.01 13.80 -6.70
N LEU A 21 11.26 13.70 -5.61
CA LEU A 21 9.87 13.21 -5.62
C LEU A 21 8.89 14.25 -6.15
N SER A 22 9.13 15.55 -5.94
CA SER A 22 8.24 16.64 -6.38
C SER A 22 8.10 16.77 -7.90
N LYS A 23 8.98 16.11 -8.66
CA LYS A 23 8.82 15.97 -10.11
C LYS A 23 7.56 15.16 -10.46
N PHE A 24 7.20 14.19 -9.62
CA PHE A 24 6.14 13.21 -9.85
C PHE A 24 4.95 13.34 -8.90
N ILE A 25 5.16 13.88 -7.70
CA ILE A 25 4.17 14.01 -6.64
C ILE A 25 3.96 15.51 -6.36
N LYS A 26 2.70 15.95 -6.37
CA LYS A 26 2.33 17.36 -6.22
C LYS A 26 1.59 17.59 -4.91
N LYS A 27 1.51 18.86 -4.49
CA LYS A 27 0.64 19.28 -3.39
C LYS A 27 -0.80 18.91 -3.69
N GLY A 28 -1.49 18.34 -2.70
CA GLY A 28 -2.86 17.87 -2.82
C GLY A 28 -3.01 16.43 -3.31
N ASP A 29 -1.93 15.78 -3.76
CA ASP A 29 -2.00 14.39 -4.23
C ASP A 29 -2.47 13.42 -3.16
N VAL A 30 -3.22 12.41 -3.59
CA VAL A 30 -3.47 11.18 -2.85
C VAL A 30 -2.38 10.19 -3.22
N ILE A 31 -1.64 9.69 -2.23
CA ILE A 31 -0.58 8.72 -2.46
C ILE A 31 -0.81 7.45 -1.62
N ASN A 32 -0.76 6.30 -2.27
CA ASN A 32 -0.67 5.00 -1.61
C ASN A 32 0.79 4.54 -1.68
N CYS A 33 1.44 4.43 -0.53
CA CYS A 33 2.85 4.13 -0.46
C CYS A 33 3.14 2.85 0.32
N GLU A 34 3.77 1.90 -0.33
CA GLU A 34 4.32 0.68 0.26
C GLU A 34 5.81 0.91 0.53
N PHE A 35 6.25 0.63 1.78
CA PHE A 35 7.59 1.00 2.24
C PHE A 35 8.43 -0.21 2.63
N ASP A 36 9.69 -0.24 2.16
CA ASP A 36 10.77 -1.01 2.78
C ASP A 36 11.82 -0.05 3.34
N LEU A 37 11.62 0.39 4.59
CA LEU A 37 12.52 1.33 5.25
C LEU A 37 13.87 0.71 5.66
N ALA A 38 13.98 -0.62 5.73
CA ALA A 38 15.24 -1.28 6.04
C ALA A 38 16.34 -0.94 5.02
N LYS A 39 15.96 -0.63 3.78
CA LYS A 39 16.86 -0.19 2.72
C LYS A 39 17.49 1.20 2.94
N PHE A 40 17.02 1.95 3.92
CA PHE A 40 17.47 3.33 4.18
C PHE A 40 18.29 3.44 5.47
N ASN A 41 19.00 2.39 5.85
CA ASN A 41 19.82 2.33 7.08
C ASN A 41 20.85 3.49 7.19
N SER A 42 21.33 4.03 6.06
CA SER A 42 22.20 5.20 6.07
C SER A 42 21.57 6.45 6.70
N ILE A 43 20.23 6.55 6.71
CA ILE A 43 19.50 7.59 7.43
C ILE A 43 19.31 7.20 8.89
N LEU A 44 19.17 5.92 9.21
CA LEU A 44 19.07 5.45 10.58
C LEU A 44 20.27 5.92 11.42
N ASN A 45 21.48 5.89 10.84
CA ASN A 45 22.72 6.34 11.51
C ASN A 45 22.77 7.83 11.87
N ILE A 46 21.88 8.66 11.29
CA ILE A 46 21.73 10.08 11.64
C ILE A 46 20.45 10.35 12.44
N SER A 47 19.74 9.31 12.83
CA SER A 47 18.52 9.40 13.63
C SER A 47 18.83 8.99 15.07
N LYS A 48 18.29 9.72 16.06
CA LYS A 48 18.51 9.42 17.48
C LYS A 48 18.01 8.02 17.88
N ASN A 49 16.89 7.60 17.26
CA ASN A 49 16.28 6.30 17.50
C ASN A 49 15.36 5.91 16.33
N LYS A 50 14.79 4.70 16.42
CA LYS A 50 13.89 4.12 15.41
C LYS A 50 12.65 5.00 15.13
N SER A 51 12.05 5.60 16.16
CA SER A 51 10.88 6.48 15.99
C SER A 51 11.23 7.74 15.21
N HIS A 52 12.37 8.39 15.51
CA HIS A 52 12.85 9.55 14.75
C HIS A 52 13.15 9.20 13.29
N PHE A 53 13.70 8.01 13.03
CA PHE A 53 13.93 7.52 11.68
C PHE A 53 12.61 7.35 10.89
N ILE A 54 11.59 6.75 11.51
CA ILE A 54 10.29 6.56 10.87
C ILE A 54 9.59 7.89 10.65
N ASN A 55 9.56 8.77 11.68
CA ASN A 55 8.95 10.09 11.60
C ASN A 55 9.59 10.95 10.49
N PHE A 56 10.89 10.82 10.25
CA PHE A 56 11.55 11.49 9.14
C PHE A 56 10.88 11.20 7.80
N PHE A 57 10.54 9.94 7.50
CA PHE A 57 9.87 9.61 6.25
C PHE A 57 8.41 10.09 6.23
N ILE A 58 7.70 9.99 7.35
CA ILE A 58 6.33 10.54 7.47
C ILE A 58 6.34 12.04 7.14
N GLU A 59 7.24 12.79 7.75
CA GLU A 59 7.42 14.23 7.49
C GLU A 59 7.74 14.52 6.03
N VAL A 60 8.66 13.75 5.41
CA VAL A 60 9.01 13.91 3.99
C VAL A 60 7.77 13.82 3.11
N PHE A 61 6.93 12.81 3.32
CA PHE A 61 5.74 12.59 2.49
C PHE A 61 4.64 13.60 2.79
N LEU A 62 4.42 13.98 4.06
CA LEU A 62 3.44 15.01 4.41
C LEU A 62 3.83 16.38 3.87
N ASP A 63 5.12 16.76 3.96
CA ASP A 63 5.61 18.01 3.38
C ASP A 63 5.46 18.00 1.85
N LEU A 64 5.69 16.85 1.23
CA LEU A 64 5.61 16.70 -0.22
C LEU A 64 4.17 16.92 -0.73
N ILE A 65 3.18 16.28 -0.10
CA ILE A 65 1.77 16.38 -0.52
C ILE A 65 1.05 17.59 0.07
N GLY A 66 1.58 18.17 1.14
CA GLY A 66 1.01 19.34 1.82
C GLY A 66 -0.34 19.09 2.49
N PRO A 67 -0.98 20.14 3.06
CA PRO A 67 -2.16 20.00 3.92
C PRO A 67 -3.39 19.45 3.21
N LYS A 68 -3.53 19.67 1.89
CA LYS A 68 -4.64 19.14 1.07
C LYS A 68 -4.41 17.70 0.60
N GLY A 69 -3.20 17.16 0.74
CA GLY A 69 -2.86 15.81 0.31
C GLY A 69 -3.30 14.73 1.29
N THR A 70 -3.20 13.48 0.85
CA THR A 70 -3.53 12.31 1.67
C THR A 70 -2.49 11.21 1.47
N LEU A 71 -1.86 10.77 2.56
CA LEU A 71 -0.96 9.63 2.60
C LEU A 71 -1.72 8.40 3.09
N ILE A 72 -1.66 7.33 2.31
CA ILE A 72 -2.28 6.03 2.55
C ILE A 72 -1.17 4.98 2.65
N VAL A 73 -1.09 4.29 3.78
CA VAL A 73 -0.06 3.28 4.02
C VAL A 73 -0.71 1.95 4.40
N PRO A 74 -0.36 0.82 3.74
CA PRO A 74 -0.84 -0.50 4.13
C PRO A 74 -0.49 -0.82 5.58
N THR A 75 -1.48 -1.31 6.33
CA THR A 75 -1.34 -1.81 7.71
C THR A 75 -1.94 -3.21 7.84
N PHE A 76 -1.71 -4.04 6.84
CA PHE A 76 -2.30 -5.37 6.72
C PHE A 76 -1.97 -6.26 7.91
N THR A 77 -2.98 -6.93 8.45
CA THR A 77 -2.83 -7.83 9.59
C THR A 77 -3.07 -9.29 9.23
N TYR A 78 -3.88 -9.53 8.19
CA TYR A 78 -4.37 -10.86 7.80
C TYR A 78 -5.05 -11.59 8.96
N SER A 79 -5.64 -10.86 9.92
CA SER A 79 -6.12 -11.39 11.21
C SER A 79 -7.19 -12.47 11.07
N TRP A 80 -8.00 -12.43 10.01
CA TRP A 80 -9.05 -13.42 9.80
C TRP A 80 -8.70 -14.48 8.74
N GLY A 81 -7.49 -14.39 8.18
CA GLY A 81 -7.02 -15.30 7.12
C GLY A 81 -6.48 -16.62 7.60
N LYS A 82 -6.15 -16.75 8.90
CA LYS A 82 -5.57 -17.94 9.49
C LYS A 82 -6.62 -18.76 10.22
N ASP A 83 -6.74 -20.04 9.91
CA ASP A 83 -7.77 -20.92 10.46
C ASP A 83 -7.53 -21.28 11.93
N LYS A 84 -6.27 -21.32 12.37
CA LYS A 84 -5.86 -21.70 13.74
C LYS A 84 -5.77 -20.53 14.73
N GLU A 85 -5.92 -19.27 14.27
CA GLU A 85 -5.82 -18.09 15.14
C GLU A 85 -7.21 -17.55 15.48
N LYS A 86 -7.31 -16.92 16.66
CA LYS A 86 -8.51 -16.17 17.06
C LYS A 86 -8.80 -15.09 16.02
N LYS A 87 -9.92 -15.19 15.31
CA LYS A 87 -10.33 -14.25 14.26
C LYS A 87 -10.77 -12.91 14.87
N LEU A 88 -9.80 -12.19 15.41
CA LEU A 88 -9.98 -10.90 16.08
C LEU A 88 -9.21 -9.82 15.35
N PHE A 89 -9.88 -8.70 15.05
CA PHE A 89 -9.25 -7.47 14.59
C PHE A 89 -9.64 -6.32 15.51
N ASP A 90 -8.66 -5.77 16.20
CA ASP A 90 -8.76 -4.53 16.96
C ASP A 90 -8.10 -3.41 16.19
N ILE A 91 -8.87 -2.36 15.88
CA ILE A 91 -8.37 -1.24 15.06
C ILE A 91 -7.15 -0.55 15.66
N LYS A 92 -7.03 -0.54 17.00
CA LYS A 92 -5.90 0.07 17.73
C LYS A 92 -4.75 -0.91 17.94
N ASN A 93 -5.07 -2.17 18.32
CA ASN A 93 -4.08 -3.09 18.87
C ASN A 93 -3.63 -4.19 17.91
N SER A 94 -4.37 -4.46 16.81
CA SER A 94 -3.93 -5.47 15.84
C SER A 94 -2.68 -5.00 15.09
N ILE A 95 -1.55 -5.67 15.35
CA ILE A 95 -0.23 -5.31 14.81
C ILE A 95 -0.15 -5.62 13.32
N PRO A 96 0.25 -4.66 12.47
CA PRO A 96 0.52 -4.88 11.05
C PRO A 96 1.64 -5.90 10.83
N LYS A 97 1.51 -6.70 9.76
CA LYS A 97 2.50 -7.71 9.35
C LYS A 97 3.40 -7.23 8.18
N VAL A 98 3.30 -5.96 7.80
CA VAL A 98 3.90 -5.39 6.58
C VAL A 98 4.90 -4.27 6.87
N GLY A 99 5.80 -4.52 7.82
CA GLY A 99 6.94 -3.66 8.11
C GLY A 99 6.81 -2.77 9.34
N ILE A 100 7.86 -2.02 9.63
CA ILE A 100 8.01 -1.24 10.87
C ILE A 100 7.24 0.09 10.85
N LEU A 101 7.16 0.76 9.70
CA LEU A 101 6.46 2.04 9.56
C LEU A 101 4.95 1.89 9.81
N PRO A 102 4.24 0.90 9.25
CA PRO A 102 2.85 0.64 9.56
C PRO A 102 2.56 0.45 11.04
N SER A 103 3.41 -0.28 11.77
CA SER A 103 3.27 -0.50 13.21
C SER A 103 3.41 0.80 14.01
N HIS A 104 4.32 1.67 13.61
CA HIS A 104 4.47 3.01 14.22
C HIS A 104 3.27 3.90 13.91
N LEU A 105 2.77 3.88 12.66
CA LEU A 105 1.65 4.73 12.25
C LEU A 105 0.38 4.50 13.06
N ILE A 106 0.04 3.24 13.37
CA ILE A 106 -1.20 2.93 14.09
C ILE A 106 -1.20 3.44 15.54
N SER A 107 -0.04 3.77 16.12
CA SER A 107 0.08 4.37 17.45
C SER A 107 -0.11 5.90 17.46
N LEU A 108 -0.06 6.54 16.29
CA LEU A 108 -0.14 8.00 16.21
C LEU A 108 -1.60 8.50 16.29
N PRO A 109 -1.92 9.47 17.15
CA PRO A 109 -3.30 10.02 17.28
C PRO A 109 -3.84 10.65 15.99
N SER A 110 -2.94 11.23 15.17
CA SER A 110 -3.29 11.88 13.90
C SER A 110 -3.70 10.90 12.80
N VAL A 111 -3.47 9.61 12.98
CA VAL A 111 -3.74 8.56 12.00
C VAL A 111 -5.15 7.99 12.17
N SER A 112 -5.84 7.81 11.06
CA SER A 112 -7.07 7.02 11.00
C SER A 112 -6.80 5.70 10.32
N ARG A 113 -7.23 4.58 10.93
CA ARG A 113 -7.08 3.24 10.36
C ARG A 113 -8.42 2.75 9.83
N THR A 114 -8.41 2.05 8.69
CA THR A 114 -9.62 1.42 8.13
C THR A 114 -9.99 0.14 8.89
N LEU A 115 -11.29 -0.21 8.87
CA LEU A 115 -11.82 -1.38 9.60
C LEU A 115 -11.76 -2.69 8.78
N ASP A 116 -10.82 -2.82 7.86
CA ASP A 116 -10.59 -4.06 7.14
C ASP A 116 -9.65 -4.99 7.94
N PRO A 117 -10.10 -6.18 8.39
CA PRO A 117 -9.29 -7.08 9.20
C PRO A 117 -8.17 -7.81 8.44
N MET A 118 -8.19 -7.74 7.10
CA MET A 118 -7.20 -8.36 6.24
C MET A 118 -6.25 -7.31 5.68
N PHE A 119 -6.81 -6.27 5.05
CA PHE A 119 -6.10 -5.27 4.26
C PHE A 119 -6.39 -3.85 4.77
N SER A 120 -6.19 -3.62 6.08
CA SER A 120 -6.36 -2.28 6.65
C SER A 120 -5.29 -1.30 6.17
N PHE A 121 -5.62 0.00 6.22
CA PHE A 121 -4.73 1.10 5.87
C PHE A 121 -4.68 2.14 6.97
N ALA A 122 -3.52 2.73 7.18
CA ALA A 122 -3.33 3.98 7.91
C ALA A 122 -3.50 5.15 6.94
N ILE A 123 -4.34 6.11 7.32
CA ILE A 123 -4.67 7.30 6.52
C ILE A 123 -4.24 8.56 7.28
N MET A 124 -3.42 9.38 6.64
CA MET A 124 -2.97 10.69 7.13
C MET A 124 -3.31 11.78 6.13
N GLY A 125 -3.54 13.00 6.60
CA GLY A 125 -3.84 14.16 5.75
C GLY A 125 -5.34 14.47 5.66
N ASN A 126 -5.77 15.09 4.55
CA ASN A 126 -7.07 15.74 4.43
C ASN A 126 -8.26 14.76 4.36
N ASN A 127 -8.18 13.73 3.52
CA ASN A 127 -9.33 12.89 3.16
C ASN A 127 -9.54 11.67 4.07
N LYS A 128 -9.17 11.75 5.37
CA LYS A 128 -9.27 10.63 6.32
C LYS A 128 -10.68 10.03 6.38
N LYS A 129 -11.73 10.85 6.52
CA LYS A 129 -13.13 10.40 6.60
C LYS A 129 -13.55 9.65 5.34
N TYR A 130 -13.19 10.18 4.17
CA TYR A 130 -13.49 9.55 2.88
C TYR A 130 -12.86 8.15 2.79
N PHE A 131 -11.57 8.01 3.06
CA PHE A 131 -10.86 6.74 2.93
C PHE A 131 -11.17 5.72 4.03
N THR A 132 -11.63 6.13 5.22
CA THR A 132 -12.03 5.21 6.29
C THR A 132 -13.45 4.70 6.17
N ASN A 133 -14.30 5.34 5.39
CA ASN A 133 -15.67 4.88 5.10
C ASN A 133 -15.64 3.85 3.94
N ILE A 134 -15.31 2.60 4.26
CA ILE A 134 -15.17 1.50 3.30
C ILE A 134 -16.31 0.50 3.41
N SER A 135 -16.52 -0.28 2.33
CA SER A 135 -17.36 -1.47 2.35
C SER A 135 -16.65 -2.62 3.09
N ASN A 136 -17.34 -3.74 3.20
CA ASN A 136 -16.77 -4.98 3.74
C ASN A 136 -16.14 -5.87 2.65
N ASN A 137 -15.65 -5.27 1.57
CA ASN A 137 -14.90 -5.97 0.52
C ASN A 137 -13.52 -5.30 0.35
N SER A 138 -12.45 -6.06 0.58
CA SER A 138 -11.09 -5.54 0.61
C SER A 138 -10.62 -4.96 -0.73
N PHE A 139 -11.09 -5.51 -1.85
CA PHE A 139 -10.66 -5.11 -3.20
C PHE A 139 -11.81 -4.72 -4.14
N GLY A 140 -13.06 -4.80 -3.68
CA GLY A 140 -14.23 -4.49 -4.51
C GLY A 140 -14.69 -3.04 -4.40
N LYS A 141 -15.95 -2.82 -4.78
CA LYS A 141 -16.61 -1.51 -4.72
C LYS A 141 -16.56 -0.89 -3.32
N LYS A 142 -16.30 0.41 -3.25
CA LYS A 142 -16.08 1.19 -2.02
C LYS A 142 -14.90 0.73 -1.16
N SER A 143 -13.96 -0.08 -1.71
CA SER A 143 -12.69 -0.36 -1.05
C SER A 143 -11.76 0.86 -1.04
N VAL A 144 -10.68 0.81 -0.26
CA VAL A 144 -9.62 1.84 -0.30
C VAL A 144 -9.04 1.95 -1.71
N TYR A 145 -8.88 0.82 -2.40
CA TYR A 145 -8.29 0.78 -3.74
C TYR A 145 -9.15 1.45 -4.80
N GLU A 146 -10.48 1.21 -4.79
CA GLU A 146 -11.39 1.94 -5.68
C GLU A 146 -11.32 3.44 -5.42
N LYS A 147 -11.28 3.84 -4.13
CA LYS A 147 -11.18 5.26 -3.77
C LYS A 147 -9.86 5.90 -4.21
N ILE A 148 -8.75 5.16 -4.18
CA ILE A 148 -7.47 5.60 -4.74
C ILE A 148 -7.62 5.83 -6.24
N LEU A 149 -8.28 4.91 -6.96
CA LEU A 149 -8.54 5.06 -8.40
C LEU A 149 -9.39 6.30 -8.69
N LEU A 150 -10.51 6.48 -8.00
CA LEU A 150 -11.44 7.60 -8.18
C LEU A 150 -10.76 8.96 -7.88
N GLN A 151 -9.84 9.00 -6.94
CA GLN A 151 -9.04 10.19 -6.62
C GLN A 151 -7.80 10.35 -7.53
N LYS A 152 -7.65 9.52 -8.56
CA LYS A 152 -6.48 9.49 -9.46
C LYS A 152 -5.16 9.44 -8.67
N GLY A 153 -5.17 8.70 -7.55
CA GLY A 153 -4.06 8.61 -6.63
C GLY A 153 -2.83 7.95 -7.24
N LYS A 154 -1.68 8.12 -6.62
CA LYS A 154 -0.41 7.53 -7.05
C LYS A 154 -0.07 6.31 -6.22
N LEU A 155 0.39 5.26 -6.89
CA LEU A 155 0.93 4.06 -6.27
C LEU A 155 2.45 4.21 -6.21
N ILE A 156 3.01 4.03 -5.01
CA ILE A 156 4.43 4.24 -4.77
C ILE A 156 4.99 3.00 -4.07
N SER A 157 6.04 2.41 -4.66
CA SER A 157 6.87 1.41 -4.01
C SER A 157 8.17 2.07 -3.58
N PHE A 158 8.34 2.31 -2.29
CA PHE A 158 9.46 3.06 -1.72
C PHE A 158 10.48 2.12 -1.07
N GLY A 159 11.61 1.91 -1.73
CA GLY A 159 12.69 1.04 -1.27
C GLY A 159 12.48 -0.45 -1.55
N LEU A 160 11.37 -0.84 -2.14
CA LEU A 160 11.09 -2.22 -2.52
C LEU A 160 11.97 -2.65 -3.69
N ASN A 161 12.40 -3.92 -3.69
CA ASN A 161 13.21 -4.47 -4.79
C ASN A 161 12.42 -4.59 -6.09
N LYS A 162 11.10 -4.80 -5.97
CA LYS A 162 10.17 -5.01 -7.09
C LYS A 162 9.06 -3.99 -7.04
N PHE A 163 8.47 -3.71 -8.19
CA PHE A 163 7.24 -2.96 -8.30
C PHE A 163 6.06 -3.97 -8.28
N ASP A 164 5.52 -4.18 -7.11
CA ASP A 164 4.50 -5.19 -6.83
C ASP A 164 3.38 -4.60 -5.94
N PRO A 165 2.65 -3.58 -6.44
CA PRO A 165 1.63 -2.93 -5.63
C PRO A 165 0.43 -3.84 -5.42
N THR A 166 -0.02 -3.97 -4.18
CA THR A 166 -1.21 -4.75 -3.79
C THR A 166 -2.49 -4.29 -4.51
N PHE A 167 -2.47 -3.11 -5.11
CA PHE A 167 -3.52 -2.56 -5.98
C PHE A 167 -3.90 -3.50 -7.14
N VAL A 168 -3.00 -4.40 -7.54
CA VAL A 168 -3.27 -5.42 -8.58
C VAL A 168 -4.52 -6.23 -8.27
N HIS A 169 -4.78 -6.56 -7.00
CA HIS A 169 -5.92 -7.39 -6.62
C HIS A 169 -7.27 -6.69 -6.80
N PHE A 170 -7.29 -5.35 -6.72
CA PHE A 170 -8.45 -4.57 -7.13
C PHE A 170 -8.71 -4.70 -8.64
N VAL A 171 -7.66 -4.60 -9.46
CA VAL A 171 -7.78 -4.74 -10.92
C VAL A 171 -8.24 -6.15 -11.30
N GLU A 172 -7.70 -7.18 -10.66
CA GLU A 172 -8.09 -8.57 -10.86
C GLU A 172 -9.57 -8.80 -10.48
N GLN A 173 -10.01 -8.32 -9.30
CA GLN A 173 -11.39 -8.46 -8.86
C GLN A 173 -12.34 -7.71 -9.78
N TYR A 174 -12.02 -6.49 -10.16
CA TYR A 174 -12.82 -5.70 -11.09
C TYR A 174 -12.96 -6.42 -12.44
N PHE A 175 -11.88 -6.99 -12.96
CA PHE A 175 -11.92 -7.76 -14.20
C PHE A 175 -12.80 -9.01 -14.07
N ASP A 176 -12.67 -9.75 -12.96
CA ASP A 176 -13.46 -10.95 -12.69
C ASP A 176 -14.96 -10.68 -12.61
N GLU A 177 -15.34 -9.54 -12.02
CA GLU A 177 -16.73 -9.14 -11.83
C GLU A 177 -17.37 -8.60 -13.11
N ASN A 178 -16.62 -7.88 -13.96
CA ASN A 178 -17.19 -7.10 -15.06
C ASN A 178 -16.90 -7.64 -16.47
N TYR A 179 -15.91 -8.56 -16.62
CA TYR A 179 -15.52 -9.07 -17.94
C TYR A 179 -15.51 -10.58 -18.00
N SER A 180 -14.67 -11.26 -17.21
CA SER A 180 -14.52 -12.72 -17.31
C SER A 180 -13.86 -13.30 -16.08
N LYS A 181 -14.32 -14.47 -15.64
CA LYS A 181 -13.81 -15.16 -14.46
C LYS A 181 -12.33 -15.52 -14.54
N LEU A 182 -11.59 -15.20 -13.47
CA LEU A 182 -10.21 -15.60 -13.27
C LEU A 182 -10.17 -16.96 -12.58
N LYS A 183 -9.71 -18.00 -13.30
CA LYS A 183 -9.73 -19.40 -12.79
C LYS A 183 -8.89 -19.60 -11.52
N TYR A 184 -7.93 -18.72 -11.24
CA TYR A 184 -6.96 -18.84 -10.13
C TYR A 184 -7.32 -18.04 -8.87
N ARG A 185 -8.39 -17.24 -8.91
CA ARG A 185 -8.91 -16.47 -7.77
C ARG A 185 -10.40 -16.67 -7.58
N PHE A 186 -10.87 -16.34 -6.38
CA PHE A 186 -12.30 -16.33 -6.06
C PHE A 186 -12.57 -15.39 -4.88
N LEU A 187 -13.79 -14.94 -4.77
CA LEU A 187 -14.23 -14.12 -3.63
C LEU A 187 -14.52 -15.04 -2.44
N LYS A 188 -13.74 -14.87 -1.34
CA LYS A 188 -13.90 -15.65 -0.10
C LYS A 188 -14.46 -14.77 0.99
N LYS A 189 -15.45 -15.27 1.73
CA LYS A 189 -16.00 -14.66 2.93
C LYS A 189 -15.14 -15.04 4.13
N PHE A 190 -14.75 -14.06 4.93
CA PHE A 190 -14.09 -14.21 6.21
C PHE A 190 -14.98 -13.59 7.28
N SER A 191 -15.16 -14.28 8.40
CA SER A 191 -15.97 -13.80 9.52
C SER A 191 -15.16 -13.83 10.82
N GLY A 192 -15.39 -12.84 11.68
CA GLY A 192 -14.66 -12.74 12.94
C GLY A 192 -15.20 -11.60 13.82
N ILE A 193 -14.46 -11.27 14.85
CA ILE A 193 -14.75 -10.21 15.81
C ILE A 193 -13.94 -8.98 15.41
N LEU A 194 -14.63 -7.85 15.27
CA LEU A 194 -14.06 -6.53 15.01
C LEU A 194 -14.25 -5.67 16.25
N ILE A 195 -13.16 -5.03 16.72
CA ILE A 195 -13.18 -4.05 17.81
C ILE A 195 -12.89 -2.68 17.20
N ASN A 196 -13.87 -1.76 17.29
CA ASN A 196 -13.75 -0.42 16.76
C ASN A 196 -13.03 0.55 17.73
N LYS A 197 -12.86 1.83 17.33
CA LYS A 197 -12.21 2.87 18.15
C LYS A 197 -12.88 3.09 19.52
N LYS A 198 -14.20 2.83 19.65
CA LYS A 198 -14.98 2.92 20.90
C LYS A 198 -14.92 1.62 21.73
N LYS A 199 -14.02 0.71 21.43
CA LYS A 199 -13.90 -0.62 22.07
C LYS A 199 -15.14 -1.52 21.92
N LYS A 200 -16.10 -1.17 21.06
CA LYS A 200 -17.29 -1.99 20.80
C LYS A 200 -16.88 -3.21 19.96
N LYS A 201 -17.21 -4.41 20.45
CA LYS A 201 -17.04 -5.69 19.75
C LYS A 201 -18.25 -5.96 18.86
N GLN A 202 -17.99 -6.39 17.62
CA GLN A 202 -19.03 -6.73 16.64
C GLN A 202 -18.62 -7.97 15.86
N LYS A 203 -19.52 -8.94 15.68
CA LYS A 203 -19.36 -9.97 14.65
C LYS A 203 -19.54 -9.32 13.28
N LYS A 204 -18.59 -9.49 12.40
CA LYS A 204 -18.61 -8.94 11.03
C LYS A 204 -18.10 -9.96 10.03
N SER A 205 -18.48 -9.75 8.78
CA SER A 205 -17.93 -10.51 7.65
C SER A 205 -17.30 -9.55 6.66
N PHE A 206 -16.16 -9.96 6.12
CA PHE A 206 -15.47 -9.28 5.02
C PHE A 206 -15.24 -10.24 3.87
N TYR A 207 -15.25 -9.70 2.67
CA TYR A 207 -14.97 -10.43 1.45
C TYR A 207 -13.59 -10.04 0.94
N CYS A 208 -12.84 -11.01 0.49
CA CYS A 208 -11.52 -10.78 -0.09
C CYS A 208 -11.33 -11.66 -1.32
N PHE A 209 -10.79 -11.10 -2.39
CA PHE A 209 -10.49 -11.81 -3.63
C PHE A 209 -9.17 -12.55 -3.48
N VAL A 210 -9.25 -13.82 -3.08
CA VAL A 210 -8.09 -14.64 -2.70
C VAL A 210 -7.67 -15.59 -3.80
N ARG A 211 -6.39 -15.96 -3.81
CA ARG A 211 -5.87 -17.00 -4.70
C ARG A 211 -6.32 -18.39 -4.22
N LYS A 212 -6.63 -19.29 -5.14
CA LYS A 212 -6.92 -20.69 -4.84
C LYS A 212 -5.64 -21.37 -4.28
N SER A 213 -5.74 -22.03 -3.15
CA SER A 213 -4.59 -22.64 -2.46
C SER A 213 -3.84 -23.67 -3.30
N LYS A 214 -4.56 -24.45 -4.12
CA LYS A 214 -4.01 -25.47 -5.03
C LYS A 214 -3.52 -24.90 -6.37
N SER A 215 -3.61 -23.57 -6.60
CA SER A 215 -3.11 -23.01 -7.85
C SER A 215 -1.58 -22.98 -7.86
N ASN A 216 -0.99 -23.70 -8.82
CA ASN A 216 0.47 -23.69 -9.00
C ASN A 216 0.91 -22.43 -9.78
N ILE A 217 0.58 -21.25 -9.22
CA ILE A 217 0.91 -19.95 -9.81
C ILE A 217 1.47 -19.01 -8.76
N VAL A 218 2.33 -18.10 -9.22
CA VAL A 218 2.85 -16.98 -8.45
C VAL A 218 2.55 -15.68 -9.18
N PHE A 219 2.57 -14.57 -8.45
CA PHE A 219 2.41 -13.25 -9.05
C PHE A 219 3.58 -12.94 -10.00
N ASN A 220 3.27 -12.32 -11.12
CA ASN A 220 4.22 -11.91 -12.14
C ASN A 220 4.08 -10.41 -12.41
N GLU A 221 4.92 -9.63 -11.77
CA GLU A 221 4.99 -8.18 -11.93
C GLU A 221 5.59 -7.72 -13.26
N LYS A 222 6.30 -8.60 -13.96
CA LYS A 222 7.05 -8.24 -15.19
C LYS A 222 6.14 -7.74 -16.29
N ASN A 223 5.01 -8.41 -16.51
CA ASN A 223 4.11 -8.06 -17.61
C ASN A 223 3.54 -6.65 -17.45
N ILE A 224 3.08 -6.27 -16.26
CA ILE A 224 2.55 -4.91 -16.03
C ILE A 224 3.66 -3.87 -16.10
N GLN A 225 4.88 -4.20 -15.61
CA GLN A 225 6.01 -3.30 -15.72
C GLN A 225 6.41 -3.04 -17.18
N ILE A 226 6.39 -4.08 -18.03
CA ILE A 226 6.68 -3.95 -19.47
C ILE A 226 5.65 -3.01 -20.11
N ASN A 227 4.36 -3.22 -19.88
CA ASN A 227 3.31 -2.38 -20.46
C ASN A 227 3.43 -0.92 -20.01
N LEU A 228 3.60 -0.70 -18.71
CA LEU A 228 3.75 0.64 -18.15
C LEU A 228 5.01 1.36 -18.65
N ASN A 229 6.14 0.64 -18.82
CA ASN A 229 7.37 1.20 -19.36
C ASN A 229 7.24 1.53 -20.84
N LYS A 230 6.66 0.62 -21.65
CA LYS A 230 6.39 0.86 -23.08
C LYS A 230 5.59 2.14 -23.29
N ASN A 231 4.61 2.39 -22.43
CA ASN A 231 3.74 3.56 -22.50
C ASN A 231 4.27 4.76 -21.68
N LYS A 232 5.51 4.72 -21.18
CA LYS A 232 6.16 5.78 -20.37
C LYS A 232 5.33 6.21 -19.14
N LYS A 233 4.62 5.24 -18.51
CA LYS A 233 3.73 5.45 -17.35
C LYS A 233 4.39 5.11 -16.01
N LEU A 234 5.40 4.24 -15.99
CA LEU A 234 6.14 3.88 -14.80
C LEU A 234 7.37 4.76 -14.63
N ASN A 235 7.40 5.54 -13.56
CA ASN A 235 8.58 6.31 -13.19
C ASN A 235 9.43 5.51 -12.20
N LYS A 236 10.67 5.22 -12.59
CA LYS A 236 11.68 4.58 -11.75
C LYS A 236 12.79 5.58 -11.46
N ILE A 237 12.97 5.91 -10.18
CA ILE A 237 14.03 6.81 -9.72
C ILE A 237 14.86 6.16 -8.61
N LYS A 238 16.07 6.68 -8.40
CA LYS A 238 16.93 6.26 -7.28
C LYS A 238 17.00 7.35 -6.22
N ILE A 239 16.73 6.96 -4.97
CA ILE A 239 16.91 7.79 -3.78
C ILE A 239 17.84 7.02 -2.83
N LEU A 240 18.99 7.62 -2.48
CA LEU A 240 19.99 6.99 -1.60
C LEU A 240 20.32 5.54 -2.04
N LYS A 241 20.58 5.35 -3.32
CA LYS A 241 20.87 4.07 -4.00
C LYS A 241 19.68 3.11 -4.10
N ASN A 242 18.53 3.39 -3.47
CA ASN A 242 17.35 2.52 -3.50
C ASN A 242 16.38 2.90 -4.61
N ASN A 243 15.73 1.90 -5.19
CA ASN A 243 14.71 2.12 -6.22
C ASN A 243 13.41 2.63 -5.60
N ILE A 244 12.81 3.59 -6.26
CA ILE A 244 11.47 4.09 -5.99
C ILE A 244 10.69 3.99 -7.30
N TYR A 245 9.54 3.35 -7.25
CA TYR A 245 8.63 3.24 -8.37
C TYR A 245 7.38 4.09 -8.11
N ILE A 246 6.95 4.84 -9.11
CA ILE A 246 5.79 5.72 -9.01
C ILE A 246 4.95 5.57 -10.29
N VAL A 247 3.66 5.25 -10.12
CA VAL A 247 2.70 5.17 -11.22
C VAL A 247 1.38 5.80 -10.80
N ASN A 248 0.64 6.36 -11.74
CA ASN A 248 -0.73 6.79 -11.52
C ASN A 248 -1.66 5.56 -11.42
N SER A 249 -2.56 5.51 -10.44
CA SER A 249 -3.50 4.38 -10.27
C SER A 249 -4.38 4.17 -11.51
N VAL A 250 -4.72 5.26 -12.22
CA VAL A 250 -5.51 5.18 -13.47
C VAL A 250 -4.72 4.49 -14.57
N ASP A 251 -3.42 4.81 -14.70
CA ASP A 251 -2.57 4.18 -15.70
C ASP A 251 -2.34 2.69 -15.38
N PHE A 252 -2.05 2.38 -14.11
CA PHE A 252 -1.92 0.97 -13.67
C PHE A 252 -3.20 0.18 -13.93
N TYR A 253 -4.36 0.74 -13.60
CA TYR A 253 -5.66 0.11 -13.80
C TYR A 253 -5.94 -0.15 -15.29
N LYS A 254 -5.73 0.84 -16.16
CA LYS A 254 -5.93 0.72 -17.60
C LYS A 254 -5.03 -0.33 -18.23
N GLU A 255 -3.72 -0.28 -17.96
CA GLU A 255 -2.75 -1.24 -18.48
C GLU A 255 -3.00 -2.66 -17.95
N GLY A 256 -3.40 -2.77 -16.69
CA GLY A 256 -3.79 -4.04 -16.09
C GLY A 256 -5.02 -4.67 -16.76
N LEU A 257 -6.06 -3.89 -17.03
CA LEU A 257 -7.25 -4.36 -17.74
C LEU A 257 -6.94 -4.76 -19.19
N ILE A 258 -6.15 -3.95 -19.91
CA ILE A 258 -5.69 -4.29 -21.27
C ILE A 258 -4.96 -5.62 -21.25
N GLY A 259 -4.05 -5.82 -20.30
CA GLY A 259 -3.30 -7.05 -20.13
C GLY A 259 -4.19 -8.26 -19.84
N LEU A 260 -5.15 -8.14 -18.91
CA LEU A 260 -6.08 -9.20 -18.55
C LEU A 260 -7.06 -9.56 -19.68
N LYS A 261 -7.50 -8.58 -20.48
CA LYS A 261 -8.32 -8.83 -21.69
C LYS A 261 -7.59 -9.67 -22.71
N LYS A 262 -6.28 -9.47 -22.88
CA LYS A 262 -5.43 -10.25 -23.80
C LYS A 262 -5.07 -11.62 -23.23
N ASN A 263 -4.75 -11.68 -21.94
CA ASN A 263 -4.35 -12.89 -21.24
C ASN A 263 -4.85 -12.89 -19.80
N LYS A 264 -5.79 -13.76 -19.47
CA LYS A 264 -6.34 -13.89 -18.11
C LYS A 264 -5.30 -14.22 -17.04
N ASN A 265 -4.14 -14.76 -17.43
CA ASN A 265 -2.99 -15.01 -16.54
C ASN A 265 -1.96 -13.87 -16.56
N PHE A 266 -2.32 -12.68 -17.04
CA PHE A 266 -1.41 -11.55 -17.21
C PHE A 266 -0.58 -11.22 -15.94
N PHE A 267 -1.21 -11.30 -14.77
CA PHE A 267 -0.54 -11.07 -13.47
C PHE A 267 0.04 -12.33 -12.84
N CYS A 268 0.04 -13.46 -13.54
CA CYS A 268 0.45 -14.74 -12.99
C CYS A 268 1.43 -15.45 -13.91
N LYS A 269 2.31 -16.25 -13.31
CA LYS A 269 3.10 -17.27 -14.00
C LYS A 269 2.99 -18.61 -13.26
N LYS A 270 3.24 -19.71 -13.92
CA LYS A 270 3.41 -21.01 -13.24
C LYS A 270 4.58 -20.91 -12.27
N LYS A 271 4.44 -21.51 -11.11
CA LYS A 271 5.52 -21.64 -10.12
C LYS A 271 6.62 -22.48 -10.73
N GLY A 272 7.82 -21.95 -10.81
CA GLY A 272 9.01 -22.73 -11.20
C GLY A 272 9.47 -23.65 -10.06
N LYS A 273 10.36 -24.59 -10.36
CA LYS A 273 10.99 -25.47 -9.32
C LYS A 273 11.74 -24.67 -8.24
N ASN A 274 12.15 -23.43 -8.55
CA ASN A 274 12.96 -22.55 -7.68
C ASN A 274 12.21 -21.28 -7.22
N ASP A 275 10.89 -21.20 -7.34
CA ASP A 275 10.07 -20.05 -6.90
C ASP A 275 9.49 -20.22 -5.48
#